data_a545f28bbd0e8804c7195e6a12d01a9e
#
_entry.id   a545f28bbd0e8804c7195e6a12d01a9e
#
_cell.length_a   1.000
_cell.length_b   1.000
_cell.length_c   1.000
_cell.angle_alpha   90.00
_cell.angle_beta   90.00
_cell.angle_gamma   90.00
#
_symmetry.space_group_name_H-M   'P 1'
#
loop_
_entity.id
_entity.type
_entity.pdbx_description
1 polymer ?
#
loop_
_entity_poly.entity_id
_entity_poly.type
_entity_poly.pdbx_seq_one_letter_code
_entity_poly.pdbx_strand_id
1 'polypeptide(L)'
;MTAEFVYNADGLRVQKTVNGVATKYTLHGKNVVHMTSGTDELHFFYDAQNRPAVVVYNGTAYAYVKSLQGDIVAILDENGNTVVSYGYDAWGAPLWCTGELAETLGKVQPFRYRGYVFDEETGLYYLRSRYYNAERSR
;
A
#
# COMPACT_ATOMS: atom_id res chain seq x y z
N MET A 1 8.86 -15.13 -12.60
CA MET A 1 8.31 -14.71 -11.29
C MET A 1 7.28 -15.74 -10.83
N THR A 2 7.40 -16.20 -9.59
CA THR A 2 6.44 -17.12 -8.99
C THR A 2 5.58 -16.33 -8.01
N ALA A 3 4.28 -16.38 -8.15
CA ALA A 3 3.37 -15.66 -7.24
C ALA A 3 2.24 -16.58 -6.80
N GLU A 4 1.95 -16.59 -5.49
CA GLU A 4 0.87 -17.35 -4.89
C GLU A 4 0.06 -16.42 -4.00
N PHE A 5 -1.27 -16.61 -3.99
CA PHE A 5 -2.17 -15.79 -3.20
C PHE A 5 -3.07 -16.67 -2.33
N VAL A 6 -3.36 -16.20 -1.12
CA VAL A 6 -4.27 -16.87 -0.19
C VAL A 6 -5.42 -15.93 0.13
N TYR A 7 -6.65 -16.43 0.07
CA TYR A 7 -7.88 -15.67 0.34
C TYR A 7 -8.60 -16.27 1.54
N ASN A 8 -9.30 -15.40 2.31
CA ASN A 8 -10.12 -15.87 3.42
C ASN A 8 -11.50 -16.34 2.91
N ALA A 9 -12.38 -16.74 3.85
CA ALA A 9 -13.72 -17.23 3.52
C ALA A 9 -14.61 -16.19 2.83
N ASP A 10 -14.32 -14.91 3.02
CA ASP A 10 -15.06 -13.80 2.39
C ASP A 10 -14.48 -13.40 1.03
N GLY A 11 -13.49 -14.13 0.55
CA GLY A 11 -12.85 -13.83 -0.74
C GLY A 11 -11.84 -12.70 -0.69
N LEU A 12 -11.43 -12.24 0.49
CA LEU A 12 -10.45 -11.18 0.65
C LEU A 12 -9.05 -11.78 0.76
N ARG A 13 -8.09 -11.16 0.07
CA ARG A 13 -6.71 -11.65 0.07
C ARG A 13 -6.04 -11.39 1.42
N VAL A 14 -5.48 -12.44 2.01
CA VAL A 14 -4.80 -12.37 3.32
C VAL A 14 -3.31 -12.69 3.25
N GLN A 15 -2.82 -13.16 2.11
CA GLN A 15 -1.40 -13.42 1.91
C GLN A 15 -1.05 -13.41 0.45
N LYS A 16 0.13 -12.90 0.12
CA LYS A 16 0.79 -13.13 -1.16
C LYS A 16 2.20 -13.61 -0.91
N THR A 17 2.68 -14.50 -1.77
CA THR A 17 4.08 -14.96 -1.74
C THR A 17 4.63 -14.76 -3.13
N VAL A 18 5.67 -13.95 -3.25
CA VAL A 18 6.30 -13.63 -4.54
C VAL A 18 7.79 -13.91 -4.41
N ASN A 19 8.30 -14.78 -5.27
CA ASN A 19 9.71 -15.17 -5.28
C ASN A 19 10.22 -15.60 -3.89
N GLY A 20 9.37 -16.31 -3.14
CA GLY A 20 9.71 -16.83 -1.81
C GLY A 20 9.51 -15.84 -0.67
N VAL A 21 9.11 -14.60 -0.94
CA VAL A 21 8.84 -13.61 0.11
C VAL A 21 7.34 -13.58 0.38
N ALA A 22 6.95 -13.91 1.61
CA ALA A 22 5.54 -13.90 2.03
C ALA A 22 5.17 -12.54 2.60
N THR A 23 4.08 -11.96 2.10
CA THR A 23 3.44 -10.79 2.67
C THR A 23 2.10 -11.21 3.22
N LYS A 24 1.88 -11.01 4.53
CA LYS A 24 0.67 -11.42 5.22
C LYS A 24 -0.11 -10.19 5.68
N TYR A 25 -1.42 -10.23 5.50
CA TYR A 25 -2.32 -9.14 5.85
C TYR A 25 -3.28 -9.59 6.93
N THR A 26 -3.45 -8.75 7.96
CA THR A 26 -4.48 -8.94 8.98
C THR A 26 -5.58 -7.92 8.69
N LEU A 27 -6.81 -8.39 8.61
CA LEU A 27 -7.97 -7.57 8.24
C LEU A 27 -8.87 -7.31 9.43
N HIS A 28 -9.44 -6.12 9.49
CA HIS A 28 -10.59 -5.80 10.34
C HIS A 28 -11.71 -5.38 9.39
N GLY A 29 -12.70 -6.26 9.21
CA GLY A 29 -13.64 -6.13 8.12
C GLY A 29 -12.90 -6.23 6.79
N LYS A 30 -12.96 -5.19 5.97
CA LYS A 30 -12.29 -5.13 4.67
C LYS A 30 -10.98 -4.33 4.71
N ASN A 31 -10.66 -3.75 5.87
CA ASN A 31 -9.48 -2.91 6.03
C ASN A 31 -8.29 -3.73 6.47
N VAL A 32 -7.16 -3.52 5.82
CA VAL A 32 -5.88 -4.06 6.28
C VAL A 32 -5.43 -3.23 7.47
N VAL A 33 -5.30 -3.86 8.64
CA VAL A 33 -4.86 -3.16 9.86
C VAL A 33 -3.44 -3.51 10.26
N HIS A 34 -2.91 -4.62 9.74
CA HIS A 34 -1.55 -5.07 10.02
C HIS A 34 -1.02 -5.84 8.82
N MET A 35 0.27 -5.70 8.56
CA MET A 35 0.92 -6.37 7.45
C MET A 35 2.35 -6.71 7.84
N THR A 36 2.81 -7.90 7.42
CA THR A 36 4.22 -8.28 7.49
C THR A 36 4.69 -8.64 6.09
N SER A 37 5.92 -8.25 5.75
CA SER A 37 6.53 -8.57 4.48
C SER A 37 8.02 -8.78 4.71
N GLY A 38 8.49 -10.02 4.61
CA GLY A 38 9.85 -10.36 5.00
C GLY A 38 10.07 -10.01 6.46
N THR A 39 11.00 -9.11 6.75
CA THR A 39 11.28 -8.64 8.12
C THR A 39 10.56 -7.34 8.47
N ASP A 40 9.82 -6.76 7.54
CA ASP A 40 9.09 -5.51 7.77
C ASP A 40 7.74 -5.76 8.41
N GLU A 41 7.35 -4.89 9.35
CA GLU A 41 6.06 -4.94 10.01
C GLU A 41 5.40 -3.57 9.95
N LEU A 42 4.14 -3.53 9.50
CA LEU A 42 3.37 -2.30 9.36
C LEU A 42 2.03 -2.43 10.06
N HIS A 43 1.65 -1.38 10.78
CA HIS A 43 0.30 -1.23 11.34
C HIS A 43 -0.35 -0.02 10.71
N PHE A 44 -1.62 -0.12 10.36
CA PHE A 44 -2.35 0.95 9.69
C PHE A 44 -3.48 1.47 10.54
N PHE A 45 -3.63 2.79 10.56
CA PHE A 45 -4.72 3.47 11.26
C PHE A 45 -5.49 4.30 10.25
N TYR A 46 -6.81 4.28 10.34
CA TYR A 46 -7.71 4.89 9.38
C TYR A 46 -8.39 6.12 9.97
N ASP A 47 -8.75 7.08 9.12
CA ASP A 47 -9.46 8.29 9.53
C ASP A 47 -10.98 8.06 9.55
N ALA A 48 -11.74 9.14 9.84
CA ALA A 48 -13.20 9.07 9.94
C ALA A 48 -13.88 8.73 8.59
N GLN A 49 -13.21 8.97 7.46
CA GLN A 49 -13.70 8.61 6.14
C GLN A 49 -13.27 7.19 5.72
N ASN A 50 -12.69 6.43 6.64
CA ASN A 50 -12.19 5.08 6.39
C ASN A 50 -11.06 5.03 5.35
N ARG A 51 -10.19 6.04 5.38
CA ARG A 51 -9.01 6.12 4.52
C ARG A 51 -7.76 5.95 5.36
N PRO A 52 -6.68 5.35 4.82
CA PRO A 52 -5.42 5.25 5.57
C PRO A 52 -4.93 6.63 5.99
N ALA A 53 -4.61 6.79 7.27
CA ALA A 53 -4.16 8.06 7.83
C ALA A 53 -2.74 7.99 8.39
N VAL A 54 -2.41 6.90 9.08
CA VAL A 54 -1.10 6.71 9.74
C VAL A 54 -0.63 5.29 9.49
N VAL A 55 0.67 5.13 9.24
CA VAL A 55 1.32 3.83 9.22
C VAL A 55 2.41 3.81 10.28
N VAL A 56 2.45 2.73 11.08
CA VAL A 56 3.58 2.47 11.98
C VAL A 56 4.45 1.43 11.28
N TYR A 57 5.62 1.87 10.82
CA TYR A 57 6.55 1.06 10.06
C TYR A 57 7.73 0.70 10.95
N ASN A 58 7.85 -0.58 11.28
CA ASN A 58 8.91 -1.11 12.16
C ASN A 58 9.05 -0.28 13.44
N GLY A 59 7.92 0.09 14.05
CA GLY A 59 7.86 0.81 15.31
C GLY A 59 7.89 2.34 15.21
N THR A 60 8.02 2.91 14.02
CA THR A 60 8.04 4.36 13.83
C THR A 60 6.79 4.82 13.09
N ALA A 61 6.13 5.84 13.60
CA ALA A 61 4.88 6.36 13.03
C ALA A 61 5.14 7.38 11.92
N TYR A 62 4.35 7.25 10.84
CA TYR A 62 4.38 8.17 9.70
C TYR A 62 2.96 8.50 9.30
N ALA A 63 2.75 9.71 8.81
CA ALA A 63 1.44 10.18 8.38
C ALA A 63 1.33 10.19 6.86
N TYR A 64 0.20 9.74 6.34
CA TYR A 64 -0.10 9.83 4.91
C TYR A 64 -0.63 11.21 4.55
N VAL A 65 -0.19 11.73 3.42
CA VAL A 65 -0.82 12.89 2.77
C VAL A 65 -1.60 12.39 1.56
N LYS A 66 -2.86 12.78 1.48
CA LYS A 66 -3.79 12.28 0.46
C LYS A 66 -4.32 13.44 -0.39
N SER A 67 -4.58 13.16 -1.67
CA SER A 67 -5.34 14.07 -2.51
C SER A 67 -6.82 14.04 -2.12
N LEU A 68 -7.63 14.91 -2.70
CA LEU A 68 -9.07 14.93 -2.47
C LEU A 68 -9.74 13.60 -2.85
N GLN A 69 -9.17 12.89 -3.81
CA GLN A 69 -9.69 11.60 -4.28
C GLN A 69 -9.20 10.42 -3.45
N GLY A 70 -8.31 10.66 -2.50
CA GLY A 70 -7.78 9.61 -1.64
C GLY A 70 -6.47 8.98 -2.15
N ASP A 71 -5.82 9.57 -3.14
CA ASP A 71 -4.52 9.10 -3.61
C ASP A 71 -3.46 9.43 -2.56
N ILE A 72 -2.60 8.46 -2.25
CA ILE A 72 -1.46 8.71 -1.37
C ILE A 72 -0.40 9.45 -2.18
N VAL A 73 -0.15 10.71 -1.84
CA VAL A 73 0.79 11.54 -2.60
C VAL A 73 2.09 11.77 -1.85
N ALA A 74 2.09 11.60 -0.53
CA ALA A 74 3.31 11.75 0.28
C ALA A 74 3.17 11.03 1.61
N ILE A 75 4.32 10.80 2.25
CA ILE A 75 4.37 10.29 3.62
C ILE A 75 5.29 11.22 4.41
N LEU A 76 4.84 11.63 5.59
CA LEU A 76 5.56 12.53 6.47
C LEU A 76 6.07 11.80 7.71
N ASP A 77 7.23 12.19 8.21
CA ASP A 77 7.73 11.71 9.49
C ASP A 77 7.08 12.47 10.66
N GLU A 78 7.51 12.16 11.89
CA GLU A 78 6.97 12.79 13.12
C GLU A 78 7.24 14.30 13.19
N ASN A 79 8.24 14.77 12.47
CA ASN A 79 8.61 16.20 12.44
C ASN A 79 7.94 16.95 11.29
N GLY A 80 7.10 16.27 10.50
CA GLY A 80 6.43 16.87 9.36
C GLY A 80 7.26 16.94 8.09
N ASN A 81 8.41 16.26 8.06
CA ASN A 81 9.25 16.22 6.87
C ASN A 81 8.74 15.15 5.90
N THR A 82 8.72 15.48 4.62
CA THR A 82 8.33 14.51 3.57
C THR A 82 9.45 13.49 3.38
N VAL A 83 9.15 12.22 3.64
CA VAL A 83 10.12 11.12 3.48
C VAL A 83 9.84 10.26 2.26
N VAL A 84 8.62 10.31 1.71
CA VAL A 84 8.22 9.63 0.47
C VAL A 84 7.28 10.54 -0.30
N SER A 85 7.43 10.59 -1.62
CA SER A 85 6.50 11.26 -2.52
C SER A 85 6.14 10.31 -3.66
N TYR A 86 4.86 10.26 -4.02
CA TYR A 86 4.35 9.46 -5.12
C TYR A 86 3.71 10.34 -6.19
N GLY A 87 3.84 9.94 -7.45
CA GLY A 87 3.12 10.57 -8.54
C GLY A 87 2.45 9.54 -9.42
N TYR A 88 1.30 9.90 -9.97
CA TYR A 88 0.47 9.01 -10.80
C TYR A 88 0.01 9.74 -12.04
N ASP A 89 -0.29 8.97 -13.11
CA ASP A 89 -0.98 9.53 -14.26
C ASP A 89 -2.51 9.56 -13.99
N ALA A 90 -3.27 9.98 -14.99
CA ALA A 90 -4.73 10.13 -14.85
C ALA A 90 -5.46 8.82 -14.57
N TRP A 91 -4.85 7.68 -14.88
CA TRP A 91 -5.43 6.36 -14.67
C TRP A 91 -4.89 5.66 -13.44
N GLY A 92 -3.93 6.28 -12.73
CA GLY A 92 -3.35 5.73 -11.52
C GLY A 92 -2.06 4.95 -11.72
N ALA A 93 -1.50 4.93 -12.93
CA ALA A 93 -0.21 4.28 -13.15
C ALA A 93 0.88 5.06 -12.41
N PRO A 94 1.74 4.39 -11.63
CA PRO A 94 2.81 5.07 -10.90
C PRO A 94 3.81 5.72 -11.85
N LEU A 95 4.09 7.01 -11.63
CA LEU A 95 5.08 7.76 -12.41
C LEU A 95 6.38 7.91 -11.66
N TRP A 96 6.33 8.12 -10.34
CA TRP A 96 7.52 8.19 -9.51
C TRP A 96 7.21 7.84 -8.06
N CYS A 97 8.26 7.40 -7.37
CA CYS A 97 8.30 7.24 -5.93
C CYS A 97 9.68 7.74 -5.49
N THR A 98 9.72 8.89 -4.83
CA THR A 98 10.97 9.55 -4.45
C THR A 98 10.99 9.88 -2.97
N GLY A 99 12.18 10.23 -2.45
CA GLY A 99 12.37 10.62 -1.07
C GLY A 99 13.35 9.73 -0.33
N GLU A 100 13.67 10.12 0.90
CA GLU A 100 14.64 9.42 1.73
C GLU A 100 14.26 7.96 2.00
N LEU A 101 12.97 7.68 2.17
CA LEU A 101 12.46 6.34 2.44
C LEU A 101 11.75 5.71 1.24
N ALA A 102 11.99 6.22 0.02
CA ALA A 102 11.31 5.72 -1.19
C ALA A 102 11.54 4.24 -1.43
N GLU A 103 12.77 3.74 -1.22
CA GLU A 103 13.13 2.36 -1.50
C GLU A 103 12.77 1.38 -0.38
N THR A 104 12.43 1.90 0.80
CA THR A 104 12.05 1.11 1.97
C THR A 104 10.55 1.23 2.23
N LEU A 105 10.14 2.16 3.09
CA LEU A 105 8.72 2.39 3.39
C LEU A 105 7.92 2.69 2.13
N GLY A 106 8.46 3.48 1.20
CA GLY A 106 7.77 3.87 -0.01
C GLY A 106 7.36 2.69 -0.89
N LYS A 107 8.15 1.62 -0.91
CA LYS A 107 7.84 0.42 -1.68
C LYS A 107 7.00 -0.58 -0.92
N VAL A 108 7.23 -0.75 0.37
CA VAL A 108 6.55 -1.81 1.15
C VAL A 108 5.14 -1.41 1.55
N GLN A 109 4.88 -0.13 1.85
CA GLN A 109 3.54 0.29 2.17
C GLN A 109 2.64 0.20 0.93
N PRO A 110 1.46 -0.42 1.04
CA PRO A 110 0.72 -0.85 -0.14
C PRO A 110 -0.24 0.18 -0.72
N PHE A 111 -0.61 1.21 0.04
CA PHE A 111 -1.66 2.13 -0.40
C PHE A 111 -1.10 3.19 -1.36
N ARG A 112 -1.73 3.35 -2.50
CA ARG A 112 -1.30 4.26 -3.56
C ARG A 112 -2.50 5.00 -4.14
N TYR A 113 -2.81 4.73 -5.39
CA TYR A 113 -3.90 5.35 -6.14
C TYR A 113 -5.23 5.02 -5.48
N ARG A 114 -5.97 6.05 -5.05
CA ARG A 114 -7.28 5.94 -4.37
C ARG A 114 -7.27 5.03 -3.14
N GLY A 115 -6.09 4.84 -2.53
CA GLY A 115 -5.97 3.95 -1.38
C GLY A 115 -6.08 2.47 -1.70
N TYR A 116 -6.04 2.08 -2.97
CA TYR A 116 -6.00 0.67 -3.36
C TYR A 116 -4.66 0.05 -2.98
N VAL A 117 -4.68 -1.26 -2.70
CA VAL A 117 -3.45 -2.00 -2.42
C VAL A 117 -2.70 -2.23 -3.73
N PHE A 118 -1.49 -1.74 -3.81
CA PHE A 118 -0.64 -1.89 -4.99
C PHE A 118 0.35 -3.06 -4.79
N ASP A 119 0.41 -3.95 -5.79
CA ASP A 119 1.39 -5.03 -5.80
C ASP A 119 2.58 -4.60 -6.66
N GLU A 120 3.66 -4.22 -6.00
CA GLU A 120 4.88 -3.74 -6.65
C GLU A 120 5.42 -4.74 -7.68
N GLU A 121 5.32 -6.03 -7.36
CA GLU A 121 5.87 -7.12 -8.18
C GLU A 121 5.16 -7.29 -9.51
N THR A 122 3.85 -7.04 -9.55
CA THR A 122 3.04 -7.24 -10.76
C THR A 122 2.62 -5.93 -11.42
N GLY A 123 2.72 -4.80 -10.71
CA GLY A 123 2.23 -3.51 -11.17
C GLY A 123 0.71 -3.40 -11.20
N LEU A 124 0.01 -4.29 -10.48
CA LEU A 124 -1.45 -4.31 -10.42
C LEU A 124 -1.97 -3.76 -9.10
N TYR A 125 -3.13 -3.11 -9.14
CA TYR A 125 -3.87 -2.74 -7.94
C TYR A 125 -4.86 -3.84 -7.58
N TYR A 126 -4.89 -4.21 -6.30
CA TYR A 126 -5.85 -5.17 -5.77
C TYR A 126 -7.06 -4.41 -5.22
N LEU A 127 -8.24 -4.70 -5.79
CA LEU A 127 -9.52 -4.12 -5.41
C LEU A 127 -10.43 -5.22 -4.89
N ARG A 128 -10.07 -5.78 -3.73
CA ARG A 128 -10.80 -6.89 -3.11
C ARG A 128 -10.78 -8.14 -3.99
N SER A 129 -11.81 -8.44 -4.75
CA SER A 129 -11.85 -9.64 -5.58
C SER A 129 -11.36 -9.43 -7.01
N ARG A 130 -10.82 -8.24 -7.34
CA ARG A 130 -10.38 -7.90 -8.70
C ARG A 130 -9.03 -7.20 -8.68
N TYR A 131 -8.37 -7.24 -9.84
CA TYR A 131 -7.11 -6.56 -10.06
C TYR A 131 -7.28 -5.50 -11.15
N TYR A 132 -6.69 -4.33 -10.93
CA TYR A 132 -6.73 -3.22 -11.86
C TYR A 132 -5.35 -2.98 -12.43
N ASN A 133 -5.25 -2.95 -13.78
CA ASN A 133 -4.01 -2.63 -14.48
C ASN A 133 -4.11 -1.24 -15.07
N ALA A 134 -3.50 -0.25 -14.41
CA ALA A 134 -3.53 1.15 -14.82
C ALA A 134 -2.84 1.36 -16.18
N GLU A 135 -1.80 0.58 -16.48
CA GLU A 135 -1.07 0.70 -17.73
C GLU A 135 -1.95 0.35 -18.95
N ARG A 136 -2.85 -0.62 -18.80
CA ARG A 136 -3.74 -1.04 -19.87
C ARG A 136 -4.96 -0.16 -20.04
N SER A 137 -5.26 0.68 -19.05
CA SER A 137 -6.44 1.55 -19.08
C SER A 137 -6.22 2.85 -19.86
N ARG A 138 -5.00 3.08 -20.31
CA ARG A 138 -4.65 4.28 -21.09
C ARG A 138 -5.21 4.21 -22.51
#